data_dcbeaa1ff5985498fe838a18064aafe1
#
_entry.id   dcbeaa1ff5985498fe838a18064aafe1
#
_cell.length_a   1.000
_cell.length_b   1.000
_cell.length_c   1.000
_cell.angle_alpha   90.00
_cell.angle_beta   90.00
_cell.angle_gamma   90.00
#
_symmetry.space_group_name_H-M   'P 1'
#
loop_
_entity.id
_entity.type
_entity.pdbx_description
1 polymer ?
#
loop_
_entity_poly.entity_id
_entity_poly.type
_entity_poly.pdbx_seq_one_letter_code
_entity_poly.pdbx_strand_id
1 'polypeptide(L)'
;MKIKKKVLARLEKCYAIAPLFYQGKRQFLVAAEKADPCYLFDQDGTLQDTLWTEPGGVMTMVQVPGTDGQLLSTAKFYSPDESLEAQLVVVTPKGKGNWEMHTLTNIPHVHRFDILSRGGVNWLIVCTVKSGQDHPNGDWSYPGKVYTAILPENLSGFDEAHPLELHVLKDGLHRNHGYPRCDRNGIPASLISADEGVWRLTPPETPDGAWQEELLLEAPVSDAVLVDLDGDGQDELCTLSPFHGERISVWHRKDGAYVPVWNFKEDAPFTHAICGGIIAGEATFVVGHRAGKKNLMAVRYDREKADYSVTLIDEGRGPANVMHYVNDAGVDILIAANRETDEVAMYEITE
;
A
#
# COMPACT_ATOMS: atom_id res chain seq x y z
N MET A 1 -2.77 6.82 -24.56
CA MET A 1 -2.61 5.63 -23.70
C MET A 1 -3.43 4.47 -24.25
N LYS A 2 -2.82 3.34 -24.56
CA LYS A 2 -3.48 2.08 -24.95
C LYS A 2 -3.39 1.10 -23.79
N ILE A 3 -4.46 0.35 -23.55
CA ILE A 3 -4.58 -0.54 -22.39
C ILE A 3 -4.97 -1.93 -22.87
N LYS A 4 -4.18 -2.92 -22.47
CA LYS A 4 -4.49 -4.32 -22.73
C LYS A 4 -4.63 -5.07 -21.40
N LYS A 5 -5.82 -5.55 -21.11
CA LYS A 5 -6.15 -6.31 -19.91
C LYS A 5 -5.89 -7.80 -20.07
N LYS A 6 -5.34 -8.44 -19.03
CA LYS A 6 -5.23 -9.89 -18.85
C LYS A 6 -5.73 -10.24 -17.44
N VAL A 7 -6.69 -11.13 -17.30
CA VAL A 7 -7.09 -11.69 -16.01
C VAL A 7 -6.12 -12.81 -15.66
N LEU A 8 -5.48 -12.73 -14.50
CA LEU A 8 -4.45 -13.66 -14.05
C LEU A 8 -5.02 -14.81 -13.24
N ALA A 9 -5.92 -14.49 -12.32
CA ALA A 9 -6.55 -15.45 -11.42
C ALA A 9 -7.90 -14.93 -10.92
N ARG A 10 -8.73 -15.85 -10.44
CA ARG A 10 -9.83 -15.55 -9.54
C ARG A 10 -9.34 -15.74 -8.10
N LEU A 11 -9.49 -14.73 -7.26
CA LEU A 11 -9.10 -14.74 -5.85
C LEU A 11 -10.14 -13.95 -5.06
N GLU A 12 -10.95 -14.66 -4.29
CA GLU A 12 -12.04 -14.04 -3.53
C GLU A 12 -11.49 -13.00 -2.55
N LYS A 13 -12.06 -11.77 -2.62
CA LYS A 13 -11.61 -10.62 -1.79
C LYS A 13 -10.10 -10.35 -1.91
N CYS A 14 -9.53 -10.50 -3.12
CA CYS A 14 -8.13 -10.14 -3.37
C CYS A 14 -7.86 -8.70 -2.91
N TYR A 15 -6.72 -8.49 -2.24
CA TYR A 15 -6.46 -7.21 -1.58
C TYR A 15 -5.00 -6.78 -1.66
N ALA A 16 -4.09 -7.46 -0.97
CA ALA A 16 -2.69 -7.09 -0.90
C ALA A 16 -1.95 -7.45 -2.19
N ILE A 17 -1.10 -6.53 -2.67
CA ILE A 17 -0.18 -6.75 -3.79
C ILE A 17 1.19 -6.30 -3.34
N ALA A 18 2.24 -7.09 -3.61
CA ALA A 18 3.60 -6.73 -3.27
C ALA A 18 4.61 -7.23 -4.31
N PRO A 19 5.69 -6.49 -4.60
CA PRO A 19 6.80 -7.01 -5.37
C PRO A 19 7.57 -8.04 -4.55
N LEU A 20 8.16 -9.03 -5.21
CA LEU A 20 9.05 -10.01 -4.62
C LEU A 20 10.23 -10.29 -5.55
N PHE A 21 11.44 -10.24 -5.01
CA PHE A 21 12.64 -10.78 -5.67
C PHE A 21 12.94 -12.16 -5.07
N TYR A 22 12.83 -13.21 -5.88
CA TYR A 22 13.02 -14.58 -5.45
C TYR A 22 13.64 -15.42 -6.57
N GLN A 23 14.67 -16.23 -6.22
CA GLN A 23 15.43 -17.07 -7.17
C GLN A 23 15.97 -16.27 -8.36
N GLY A 24 16.52 -15.09 -8.09
CA GLY A 24 17.11 -14.22 -9.10
C GLY A 24 16.12 -13.54 -10.05
N LYS A 25 14.82 -13.58 -9.75
CA LYS A 25 13.76 -13.03 -10.61
C LYS A 25 12.90 -12.02 -9.86
N ARG A 26 12.47 -10.98 -10.58
CA ARG A 26 11.40 -10.08 -10.12
C ARG A 26 10.07 -10.79 -10.33
N GLN A 27 9.25 -10.79 -9.33
CA GLN A 27 7.94 -11.42 -9.26
C GLN A 27 7.00 -10.54 -8.46
N PHE A 28 5.74 -10.91 -8.32
CA PHE A 28 4.80 -10.22 -7.43
C PHE A 28 3.85 -11.19 -6.76
N LEU A 29 3.38 -10.77 -5.59
CA LEU A 29 2.45 -11.49 -4.75
C LEU A 29 1.07 -10.84 -4.83
N VAL A 30 0.03 -11.65 -4.75
CA VAL A 30 -1.34 -11.19 -4.50
C VAL A 30 -1.98 -12.07 -3.45
N ALA A 31 -2.53 -11.45 -2.40
CA ALA A 31 -3.18 -12.15 -1.29
C ALA A 31 -4.54 -11.54 -0.98
N ALA A 32 -5.38 -12.31 -0.29
CA ALA A 32 -6.76 -11.97 0.02
C ALA A 32 -6.94 -11.37 1.42
N GLU A 33 -7.95 -10.51 1.55
CA GLU A 33 -8.43 -9.95 2.82
C GLU A 33 -9.09 -11.02 3.71
N LYS A 34 -9.61 -12.09 3.13
CA LYS A 34 -10.32 -13.16 3.85
C LYS A 34 -9.46 -14.45 3.92
N ALA A 35 -10.04 -15.60 3.69
CA ALA A 35 -9.40 -16.90 3.93
C ALA A 35 -8.72 -17.53 2.70
N ASP A 36 -8.65 -16.82 1.59
CA ASP A 36 -8.07 -17.34 0.35
C ASP A 36 -6.54 -17.22 0.31
N PRO A 37 -5.88 -17.96 -0.60
CA PRO A 37 -4.43 -18.09 -0.63
C PRO A 37 -3.68 -16.81 -1.01
N CYS A 38 -2.37 -16.84 -0.81
CA CYS A 38 -1.41 -15.92 -1.38
C CYS A 38 -0.75 -16.57 -2.61
N TYR A 39 -0.88 -15.92 -3.76
CA TYR A 39 -0.31 -16.35 -5.04
C TYR A 39 0.97 -15.59 -5.38
N LEU A 40 1.92 -16.29 -5.97
CA LEU A 40 3.14 -15.74 -6.57
C LEU A 40 3.03 -15.81 -8.09
N PHE A 41 3.21 -14.67 -8.74
CA PHE A 41 3.23 -14.55 -10.21
C PHE A 41 4.60 -14.05 -10.69
N ASP A 42 5.01 -14.47 -11.89
CA ASP A 42 6.11 -13.82 -12.60
C ASP A 42 5.66 -12.46 -13.19
N GLN A 43 6.61 -11.71 -13.76
CA GLN A 43 6.34 -10.39 -14.34
C GLN A 43 5.33 -10.40 -15.51
N ASP A 44 5.12 -11.54 -16.14
CA ASP A 44 4.16 -11.72 -17.25
C ASP A 44 2.80 -12.23 -16.77
N GLY A 45 2.64 -12.34 -15.44
CA GLY A 45 1.41 -12.79 -14.79
C GLY A 45 1.13 -14.28 -14.93
N THR A 46 2.18 -15.12 -15.00
CA THR A 46 2.04 -16.57 -14.92
C THR A 46 2.19 -17.00 -13.46
N LEU A 47 1.23 -17.76 -12.96
CA LEU A 47 1.25 -18.31 -11.60
C LEU A 47 2.47 -19.25 -11.44
N GLN A 48 3.32 -18.93 -10.47
CA GLN A 48 4.54 -19.68 -10.15
C GLN A 48 4.37 -20.59 -8.95
N ASP A 49 3.66 -20.09 -7.90
CA ASP A 49 3.49 -20.80 -6.64
C ASP A 49 2.28 -20.29 -5.85
N THR A 50 1.89 -21.06 -4.84
CA THR A 50 0.96 -20.66 -3.77
C THR A 50 1.74 -20.70 -2.46
N LEU A 51 1.95 -19.53 -1.84
CA LEU A 51 2.80 -19.44 -0.64
C LEU A 51 2.13 -20.08 0.57
N TRP A 52 0.86 -19.82 0.73
CA TRP A 52 0.00 -20.41 1.77
C TRP A 52 -1.47 -20.35 1.35
N THR A 53 -2.32 -21.12 2.00
CA THR A 53 -3.76 -21.12 1.83
C THR A 53 -4.50 -20.50 3.01
N GLU A 54 -3.86 -20.49 4.19
CA GLU A 54 -4.34 -19.92 5.46
C GLU A 54 -3.14 -19.48 6.31
N PRO A 55 -3.29 -18.46 7.18
CA PRO A 55 -4.46 -17.62 7.39
C PRO A 55 -4.60 -16.53 6.32
N GLY A 56 -5.84 -16.03 6.09
CA GLY A 56 -6.12 -14.82 5.36
C GLY A 56 -5.90 -13.56 6.21
N GLY A 57 -6.61 -12.48 5.87
CA GLY A 57 -6.44 -11.19 6.58
C GLY A 57 -5.18 -10.46 6.17
N VAL A 58 -4.81 -10.57 4.88
CA VAL A 58 -3.57 -10.01 4.36
C VAL A 58 -3.83 -8.61 3.79
N MET A 59 -3.34 -7.59 4.49
CA MET A 59 -3.46 -6.18 4.11
C MET A 59 -2.20 -5.65 3.45
N THR A 60 -1.03 -6.14 3.86
CA THR A 60 0.28 -5.68 3.39
C THR A 60 1.28 -6.83 3.43
N MET A 61 2.17 -6.87 2.45
CA MET A 61 3.33 -7.77 2.37
C MET A 61 4.56 -6.95 1.98
N VAL A 62 5.70 -7.21 2.61
CA VAL A 62 6.97 -6.51 2.31
C VAL A 62 8.12 -7.50 2.37
N GLN A 63 8.94 -7.55 1.33
CA GLN A 63 10.16 -8.36 1.33
C GLN A 63 11.16 -7.83 2.34
N VAL A 64 11.77 -8.73 3.11
CA VAL A 64 12.87 -8.39 4.03
C VAL A 64 14.10 -8.01 3.19
N PRO A 65 14.67 -6.82 3.37
CA PRO A 65 15.81 -6.35 2.57
C PRO A 65 17.01 -7.31 2.65
N GLY A 66 17.67 -7.50 1.51
CA GLY A 66 18.86 -8.35 1.42
C GLY A 66 18.60 -9.87 1.42
N THR A 67 17.33 -10.31 1.42
CA THR A 67 16.97 -11.73 1.39
C THR A 67 16.49 -12.17 0.00
N ASP A 68 16.60 -13.48 -0.28
CA ASP A 68 16.02 -14.11 -1.46
C ASP A 68 14.63 -14.68 -1.12
N GLY A 69 13.61 -13.80 -1.17
CA GLY A 69 12.21 -14.18 -1.03
C GLY A 69 11.65 -14.24 0.40
N GLN A 70 12.43 -13.99 1.47
CA GLN A 70 11.84 -13.85 2.81
C GLN A 70 11.02 -12.56 2.87
N LEU A 71 9.82 -12.62 3.44
CA LEU A 71 8.94 -11.46 3.56
C LEU A 71 8.24 -11.41 4.91
N LEU A 72 7.78 -10.23 5.27
CA LEU A 72 6.79 -10.01 6.30
C LEU A 72 5.41 -9.87 5.67
N SER A 73 4.38 -10.32 6.37
CA SER A 73 2.98 -10.18 5.98
C SER A 73 2.11 -9.83 7.19
N THR A 74 1.06 -9.04 6.98
CA THR A 74 -0.06 -9.05 7.94
C THR A 74 -0.83 -10.35 7.80
N ALA A 75 -1.45 -10.80 8.88
CA ALA A 75 -2.35 -11.94 8.90
C ALA A 75 -3.49 -11.68 9.89
N LYS A 76 -4.63 -12.34 9.70
CA LYS A 76 -5.82 -12.30 10.57
C LYS A 76 -6.48 -10.90 10.70
N PHE A 77 -6.29 -10.01 9.73
CA PHE A 77 -7.04 -8.76 9.62
C PHE A 77 -8.19 -8.96 8.63
N TYR A 78 -9.32 -9.45 9.06
CA TYR A 78 -10.46 -9.76 8.16
C TYR A 78 -11.36 -8.55 7.88
N SER A 79 -11.38 -7.59 8.77
CA SER A 79 -12.00 -6.26 8.62
C SER A 79 -11.53 -5.37 9.78
N PRO A 80 -11.76 -4.04 9.76
CA PRO A 80 -11.47 -3.20 10.91
C PRO A 80 -12.11 -3.66 12.22
N ASP A 81 -13.28 -4.29 12.14
CA ASP A 81 -14.01 -4.81 13.30
C ASP A 81 -13.63 -6.25 13.67
N GLU A 82 -12.95 -6.96 12.77
CA GLU A 82 -12.52 -8.35 12.94
C GLU A 82 -10.99 -8.44 12.75
N SER A 83 -10.25 -7.81 13.65
CA SER A 83 -8.79 -7.68 13.57
C SER A 83 -8.09 -7.61 14.94
N LEU A 84 -8.76 -8.04 16.01
CA LEU A 84 -8.14 -8.12 17.35
C LEU A 84 -7.00 -9.14 17.40
N GLU A 85 -7.08 -10.20 16.59
CA GLU A 85 -6.06 -11.25 16.48
C GLU A 85 -5.03 -10.97 15.38
N ALA A 86 -5.08 -9.77 14.77
CA ALA A 86 -4.17 -9.42 13.70
C ALA A 86 -2.70 -9.43 14.18
N GLN A 87 -1.83 -9.86 13.29
CA GLN A 87 -0.41 -10.05 13.58
C GLN A 87 0.47 -9.75 12.37
N LEU A 88 1.75 -9.53 12.61
CA LEU A 88 2.79 -9.64 11.61
C LEU A 88 3.40 -11.04 11.67
N VAL A 89 3.57 -11.65 10.50
CA VAL A 89 4.20 -12.95 10.33
C VAL A 89 5.42 -12.85 9.44
N VAL A 90 6.40 -13.72 9.70
CA VAL A 90 7.55 -13.95 8.82
C VAL A 90 7.23 -15.13 7.92
N VAL A 91 7.44 -14.97 6.61
CA VAL A 91 7.29 -16.03 5.62
C VAL A 91 8.64 -16.30 4.97
N THR A 92 9.13 -17.51 5.10
CA THR A 92 10.47 -17.90 4.64
C THR A 92 10.39 -19.02 3.63
N PRO A 93 10.97 -18.87 2.42
CA PRO A 93 11.02 -19.94 1.43
C PRO A 93 11.95 -21.07 1.91
N LYS A 94 11.47 -22.31 1.79
CA LYS A 94 12.23 -23.54 2.08
C LYS A 94 12.43 -24.41 0.83
N GLY A 95 12.18 -23.83 -0.33
CA GLY A 95 12.21 -24.47 -1.64
C GLY A 95 10.88 -24.35 -2.34
N LYS A 96 10.81 -24.82 -3.59
CA LYS A 96 9.61 -24.70 -4.43
C LYS A 96 8.39 -25.36 -3.76
N GLY A 97 7.31 -24.60 -3.63
CA GLY A 97 6.06 -25.03 -3.02
C GLY A 97 6.14 -25.23 -1.49
N ASN A 98 7.20 -24.80 -0.85
CA ASN A 98 7.38 -24.95 0.58
C ASN A 98 7.76 -23.61 1.22
N TRP A 99 6.82 -22.99 1.92
CA TRP A 99 6.95 -21.71 2.61
C TRP A 99 6.61 -21.90 4.08
N GLU A 100 7.54 -21.56 4.94
CA GLU A 100 7.36 -21.63 6.39
C GLU A 100 6.88 -20.28 6.91
N MET A 101 5.84 -20.29 7.74
CA MET A 101 5.27 -19.10 8.35
C MET A 101 5.32 -19.19 9.86
N HIS A 102 5.75 -18.12 10.55
CA HIS A 102 5.67 -17.98 11.99
C HIS A 102 5.38 -16.55 12.41
N THR A 103 4.85 -16.35 13.62
CA THR A 103 4.52 -15.03 14.15
C THR A 103 5.78 -14.23 14.48
N LEU A 104 5.85 -12.99 14.00
CA LEU A 104 6.83 -11.98 14.39
C LEU A 104 6.38 -11.24 15.63
N THR A 105 5.14 -10.76 15.62
CA THR A 105 4.50 -10.05 16.74
C THR A 105 2.99 -9.98 16.56
N ASN A 106 2.25 -10.03 17.67
CA ASN A 106 0.82 -9.78 17.69
C ASN A 106 0.58 -8.27 17.80
N ILE A 107 -0.20 -7.73 16.89
CA ILE A 107 -0.54 -6.32 16.87
C ILE A 107 -1.98 -6.12 16.37
N PRO A 108 -2.94 -5.98 17.29
CA PRO A 108 -4.35 -5.77 16.95
C PRO A 108 -4.53 -4.61 15.96
N HIS A 109 -5.41 -4.81 14.99
CA HIS A 109 -5.78 -3.81 14.00
C HIS A 109 -4.64 -3.33 13.08
N VAL A 110 -3.52 -4.08 12.96
CA VAL A 110 -2.44 -3.75 12.01
C VAL A 110 -2.97 -3.81 10.58
N HIS A 111 -2.75 -2.73 9.83
CA HIS A 111 -3.25 -2.60 8.46
C HIS A 111 -2.12 -2.41 7.45
N ARG A 112 -1.21 -1.50 7.71
CA ARG A 112 -0.07 -1.20 6.85
C ARG A 112 1.23 -1.30 7.62
N PHE A 113 2.29 -1.69 6.93
CA PHE A 113 3.66 -1.65 7.45
C PHE A 113 4.65 -1.59 6.30
N ASP A 114 5.89 -1.22 6.59
CA ASP A 114 7.01 -1.26 5.64
C ASP A 114 8.33 -1.47 6.38
N ILE A 115 9.40 -1.73 5.61
CA ILE A 115 10.78 -1.82 6.07
C ILE A 115 11.58 -0.75 5.34
N LEU A 116 11.94 0.32 6.04
CA LEU A 116 12.71 1.44 5.52
C LEU A 116 14.18 1.26 5.87
N SER A 117 15.04 1.04 4.86
CA SER A 117 16.48 0.86 5.08
C SER A 117 17.23 2.18 4.97
N ARG A 118 17.89 2.63 6.04
CA ARG A 118 18.69 3.85 6.08
C ARG A 118 19.90 3.69 6.98
N GLY A 119 21.07 4.16 6.55
CA GLY A 119 22.32 4.07 7.32
C GLY A 119 22.75 2.64 7.69
N GLY A 120 22.34 1.64 6.90
CA GLY A 120 22.58 0.21 7.20
C GLY A 120 21.60 -0.38 8.24
N VAL A 121 20.60 0.38 8.69
CA VAL A 121 19.57 -0.07 9.62
C VAL A 121 18.27 -0.32 8.87
N ASN A 122 17.62 -1.45 9.14
CA ASN A 122 16.28 -1.76 8.64
C ASN A 122 15.25 -1.35 9.70
N TRP A 123 14.51 -0.29 9.41
CA TRP A 123 13.45 0.22 10.28
C TRP A 123 12.11 -0.37 9.89
N LEU A 124 11.52 -1.16 10.78
CA LEU A 124 10.12 -1.58 10.65
C LEU A 124 9.24 -0.42 11.12
N ILE A 125 8.29 -0.01 10.27
CA ILE A 125 7.23 0.95 10.60
C ILE A 125 5.88 0.25 10.43
N VAL A 126 5.00 0.35 11.42
CA VAL A 126 3.73 -0.39 11.46
C VAL A 126 2.59 0.54 11.82
N CYS A 127 1.51 0.52 11.04
CA CYS A 127 0.33 1.36 11.21
C CYS A 127 -0.89 0.51 11.56
N THR A 128 -1.59 0.88 12.64
CA THR A 128 -2.88 0.29 13.00
C THR A 128 -4.00 1.27 12.65
N VAL A 129 -5.12 0.76 12.09
CA VAL A 129 -6.27 1.62 11.72
C VAL A 129 -7.01 2.17 12.93
N LYS A 130 -6.95 1.44 14.04
CA LYS A 130 -7.41 1.80 15.39
C LYS A 130 -6.55 1.06 16.41
N SER A 131 -6.60 1.40 17.68
CA SER A 131 -5.80 0.73 18.73
C SER A 131 -6.61 -0.06 19.74
N GLY A 132 -7.92 -0.16 19.55
CA GLY A 132 -8.84 -0.91 20.38
C GLY A 132 -10.27 -0.80 19.90
N GLN A 133 -11.18 -1.49 20.60
CA GLN A 133 -12.63 -1.39 20.41
C GLN A 133 -13.36 -1.87 21.65
N ASP A 134 -14.43 -1.17 22.04
CA ASP A 134 -15.34 -1.59 23.11
C ASP A 134 -16.54 -2.38 22.57
N HIS A 135 -16.85 -2.18 21.28
CA HIS A 135 -17.98 -2.81 20.59
C HIS A 135 -17.51 -3.54 19.33
N PRO A 136 -18.13 -4.67 18.97
CA PRO A 136 -17.69 -5.50 17.86
C PRO A 136 -17.91 -4.90 16.46
N ASN A 137 -18.70 -3.82 16.32
CA ASN A 137 -19.04 -3.26 15.02
C ASN A 137 -18.99 -1.73 15.03
N GLY A 138 -18.20 -1.16 14.10
CA GLY A 138 -18.18 0.26 13.83
C GLY A 138 -17.58 1.14 14.93
N ASP A 139 -16.84 0.57 15.87
CA ASP A 139 -16.19 1.32 16.93
C ASP A 139 -14.87 1.92 16.46
N TRP A 140 -14.80 3.23 16.39
CA TRP A 140 -13.63 4.04 16.05
C TRP A 140 -13.19 4.97 17.18
N SER A 141 -13.60 4.67 18.45
CA SER A 141 -13.30 5.50 19.62
C SER A 141 -11.80 5.52 19.95
N TYR A 142 -11.07 4.48 19.55
CA TYR A 142 -9.66 4.33 19.85
C TYR A 142 -8.84 4.66 18.58
N PRO A 143 -8.17 5.83 18.54
CA PRO A 143 -7.38 6.20 17.38
C PRO A 143 -6.27 5.17 17.07
N GLY A 144 -5.89 5.07 15.81
CA GLY A 144 -4.76 4.26 15.38
C GLY A 144 -3.43 4.84 15.81
N LYS A 145 -2.38 4.05 15.65
CA LYS A 145 -1.00 4.39 16.02
C LYS A 145 -0.03 4.03 14.91
N VAL A 146 1.12 4.67 14.96
CA VAL A 146 2.31 4.23 14.23
C VAL A 146 3.32 3.70 15.23
N TYR A 147 3.80 2.50 14.98
CA TYR A 147 4.84 1.85 15.76
C TYR A 147 6.11 1.72 14.94
N THR A 148 7.24 1.55 15.61
CA THR A 148 8.53 1.28 14.97
C THR A 148 9.36 0.30 15.78
N ALA A 149 10.25 -0.41 15.08
CA ALA A 149 11.33 -1.20 15.66
C ALA A 149 12.51 -1.26 14.70
N ILE A 150 13.69 -1.59 15.21
CA ILE A 150 14.80 -2.03 14.37
C ILE A 150 14.55 -3.52 14.05
N LEU A 151 14.47 -3.84 12.76
CA LEU A 151 14.27 -5.22 12.32
C LEU A 151 15.60 -5.95 12.37
N PRO A 152 15.74 -7.03 13.16
CA PRO A 152 16.96 -7.82 13.21
C PRO A 152 17.23 -8.58 11.90
N GLU A 153 18.47 -8.89 11.61
CA GLU A 153 18.84 -9.70 10.44
C GLU A 153 18.29 -11.14 10.52
N ASN A 154 18.23 -11.70 11.71
CA ASN A 154 17.70 -13.05 11.95
C ASN A 154 16.31 -12.97 12.59
N LEU A 155 15.29 -13.41 11.88
CA LEU A 155 13.89 -13.40 12.32
C LEU A 155 13.41 -14.76 12.85
N SER A 156 14.24 -15.82 12.81
CA SER A 156 13.82 -17.19 13.17
C SER A 156 13.58 -17.40 14.66
N GLY A 157 14.01 -16.47 15.52
CA GLY A 157 13.89 -16.57 16.98
C GLY A 157 12.59 -15.97 17.54
N PHE A 158 11.76 -15.38 16.69
CA PHE A 158 10.48 -14.77 17.12
C PHE A 158 9.33 -15.77 17.02
N ASP A 159 8.41 -15.68 17.97
CA ASP A 159 7.17 -16.44 18.02
C ASP A 159 6.15 -15.68 18.91
N GLU A 160 4.99 -16.28 19.17
CA GLU A 160 3.96 -15.67 20.04
C GLU A 160 4.42 -15.49 21.50
N ALA A 161 5.36 -16.33 21.98
CA ALA A 161 5.90 -16.23 23.33
C ALA A 161 7.08 -15.24 23.42
N HIS A 162 7.77 -15.01 22.33
CA HIS A 162 8.93 -14.14 22.22
C HIS A 162 8.75 -13.17 21.02
N PRO A 163 7.78 -12.24 21.09
CA PRO A 163 7.47 -11.34 19.97
C PRO A 163 8.55 -10.27 19.80
N LEU A 164 8.66 -9.72 18.58
CA LEU A 164 9.40 -8.48 18.34
C LEU A 164 8.72 -7.33 19.10
N GLU A 165 9.47 -6.64 19.95
CA GLU A 165 8.99 -5.48 20.69
C GLU A 165 8.86 -4.26 19.76
N LEU A 166 7.70 -3.60 19.80
CA LEU A 166 7.41 -2.39 19.03
C LEU A 166 7.27 -1.19 19.95
N HIS A 167 7.76 -0.04 19.50
CA HIS A 167 7.68 1.23 20.21
C HIS A 167 6.73 2.19 19.50
N VAL A 168 5.88 2.90 20.24
CA VAL A 168 4.98 3.90 19.66
C VAL A 168 5.80 5.07 19.16
N LEU A 169 5.71 5.34 17.86
CA LEU A 169 6.29 6.52 17.21
C LEU A 169 5.28 7.68 17.20
N LYS A 170 4.02 7.39 16.87
CA LYS A 170 2.95 8.39 16.78
C LYS A 170 1.62 7.79 17.23
N ASP A 171 0.82 8.59 17.92
CA ASP A 171 -0.51 8.23 18.46
C ASP A 171 -1.57 9.23 18.01
N GLY A 172 -2.84 8.93 18.27
CA GLY A 172 -3.95 9.86 18.03
C GLY A 172 -4.36 9.98 16.56
N LEU A 173 -4.20 8.94 15.75
CA LEU A 173 -4.49 8.93 14.32
C LEU A 173 -5.80 8.17 14.05
N HIS A 174 -6.94 8.87 14.01
CA HIS A 174 -8.21 8.23 13.69
C HIS A 174 -8.25 7.74 12.25
N ARG A 175 -8.70 6.49 12.05
CA ARG A 175 -8.78 5.85 10.74
C ARG A 175 -7.45 5.90 9.97
N ASN A 176 -6.35 5.60 10.66
CA ASN A 176 -5.00 5.58 10.11
C ASN A 176 -4.86 4.46 9.06
N HIS A 177 -5.21 4.78 7.81
CA HIS A 177 -5.43 3.80 6.74
C HIS A 177 -4.34 3.82 5.68
N GLY A 178 -3.99 5.01 5.18
CA GLY A 178 -3.10 5.17 4.04
C GLY A 178 -1.62 5.03 4.40
N TYR A 179 -0.91 4.28 3.57
CA TYR A 179 0.54 4.12 3.68
C TYR A 179 1.14 3.85 2.29
N PRO A 180 1.67 4.84 1.58
CA PRO A 180 2.64 4.63 0.51
C PRO A 180 4.06 4.98 0.94
N ARG A 181 5.03 4.34 0.30
CA ARG A 181 6.42 4.76 0.34
C ARG A 181 6.62 6.01 -0.50
N CYS A 182 7.41 6.96 -0.02
CA CYS A 182 7.71 8.22 -0.72
C CYS A 182 9.20 8.60 -0.61
N ASP A 183 10.06 7.76 -1.18
CA ASP A 183 11.50 7.98 -1.18
C ASP A 183 11.84 9.27 -1.95
N ARG A 184 12.69 10.12 -1.38
CA ARG A 184 13.13 11.35 -2.01
C ARG A 184 14.66 11.49 -1.96
N ASN A 185 15.27 11.67 -3.12
CA ASN A 185 16.74 11.80 -3.25
C ASN A 185 17.51 10.65 -2.58
N GLY A 186 16.98 9.42 -2.68
CA GLY A 186 17.58 8.24 -2.08
C GLY A 186 17.37 8.12 -0.55
N ILE A 187 16.61 9.03 0.05
CA ILE A 187 16.22 8.96 1.48
C ILE A 187 14.86 8.26 1.54
N PRO A 188 14.76 7.12 2.23
CA PRO A 188 13.49 6.41 2.38
C PRO A 188 12.56 7.20 3.32
N ALA A 189 11.30 7.27 2.95
CA ALA A 189 10.25 7.85 3.76
C ALA A 189 8.90 7.22 3.43
N SER A 190 7.92 7.43 4.29
CA SER A 190 6.54 7.01 4.09
C SER A 190 5.56 8.17 4.30
N LEU A 191 4.43 8.13 3.61
CA LEU A 191 3.26 8.93 3.95
C LEU A 191 2.35 8.12 4.87
N ILE A 192 1.81 8.79 5.87
CA ILE A 192 0.78 8.25 6.75
C ILE A 192 -0.44 9.13 6.59
N SER A 193 -1.60 8.53 6.36
CA SER A 193 -2.86 9.26 6.15
C SER A 193 -3.91 8.83 7.16
N ALA A 194 -4.52 9.82 7.81
CA ALA A 194 -5.56 9.65 8.83
C ALA A 194 -6.56 10.82 8.78
N ASP A 195 -7.55 10.84 9.67
CA ASP A 195 -8.52 11.94 9.74
C ASP A 195 -7.85 13.28 10.14
N GLU A 196 -6.74 13.23 10.86
CA GLU A 196 -5.97 14.40 11.29
C GLU A 196 -5.09 14.98 10.18
N GLY A 197 -4.77 14.19 9.14
CA GLY A 197 -3.96 14.70 8.03
C GLY A 197 -3.07 13.67 7.35
N VAL A 198 -2.08 14.22 6.61
CA VAL A 198 -1.03 13.46 5.93
C VAL A 198 0.33 13.85 6.49
N TRP A 199 1.06 12.87 7.03
CA TRP A 199 2.42 13.05 7.52
C TRP A 199 3.42 12.35 6.63
N ARG A 200 4.60 12.95 6.46
CA ARG A 200 5.77 12.26 5.96
C ARG A 200 6.66 11.87 7.14
N LEU A 201 6.97 10.59 7.26
CA LEU A 201 7.84 10.03 8.30
C LEU A 201 9.13 9.52 7.65
N THR A 202 10.27 10.00 8.15
CA THR A 202 11.60 9.63 7.66
C THR A 202 12.40 8.98 8.78
N PRO A 203 12.93 7.74 8.60
CA PRO A 203 13.70 7.08 9.64
C PRO A 203 15.06 7.75 9.88
N PRO A 204 15.64 7.65 11.07
CA PRO A 204 16.98 8.12 11.34
C PRO A 204 18.05 7.26 10.64
N GLU A 205 19.27 7.81 10.51
CA GLU A 205 20.42 7.11 9.95
C GLU A 205 21.08 6.13 10.94
N THR A 206 20.86 6.37 12.23
CA THR A 206 21.48 5.58 13.29
C THR A 206 20.43 5.11 14.29
N PRO A 207 20.67 3.98 15.02
CA PRO A 207 19.70 3.46 16.00
C PRO A 207 19.27 4.46 17.09
N ASP A 208 20.15 5.34 17.50
CA ASP A 208 19.89 6.35 18.54
C ASP A 208 19.30 7.66 17.98
N GLY A 209 19.12 7.76 16.67
CA GLY A 209 18.57 8.92 16.01
C GLY A 209 17.06 9.07 16.22
N ALA A 210 16.54 10.28 15.98
CA ALA A 210 15.12 10.56 16.02
C ALA A 210 14.50 10.48 14.61
N TRP A 211 13.28 9.98 14.52
CA TRP A 211 12.45 10.07 13.32
C TRP A 211 12.14 11.52 12.99
N GLN A 212 12.13 11.86 11.71
CA GLN A 212 11.65 13.16 11.25
C GLN A 212 10.17 13.02 10.88
N GLU A 213 9.34 13.92 11.42
CA GLU A 213 7.92 13.98 11.17
C GLU A 213 7.59 15.33 10.52
N GLU A 214 6.96 15.30 9.34
CA GLU A 214 6.51 16.49 8.63
C GLU A 214 5.01 16.36 8.34
N LEU A 215 4.19 17.27 8.89
CA LEU A 215 2.78 17.38 8.51
C LEU A 215 2.69 18.09 7.15
N LEU A 216 2.24 17.38 6.12
CA LEU A 216 2.09 17.90 4.77
C LEU A 216 0.74 18.56 4.55
N LEU A 217 -0.32 17.96 5.09
CA LEU A 217 -1.70 18.43 4.93
C LEU A 217 -2.49 18.15 6.21
N GLU A 218 -3.16 19.18 6.73
CA GLU A 218 -4.07 19.07 7.87
C GLU A 218 -5.52 19.01 7.37
N ALA A 219 -5.95 17.82 6.99
CA ALA A 219 -7.31 17.51 6.51
C ALA A 219 -7.56 16.01 6.57
N PRO A 220 -8.81 15.53 6.73
CA PRO A 220 -9.12 14.11 6.71
C PRO A 220 -8.76 13.46 5.36
N VAL A 221 -7.85 12.48 5.37
CA VAL A 221 -7.38 11.77 4.19
C VAL A 221 -7.35 10.27 4.47
N SER A 222 -7.93 9.47 3.55
CA SER A 222 -7.87 8.01 3.60
C SER A 222 -6.53 7.47 3.11
N ASP A 223 -6.04 8.01 2.00
CA ASP A 223 -4.77 7.62 1.40
C ASP A 223 -4.22 8.76 0.52
N ALA A 224 -2.89 8.81 0.34
CA ALA A 224 -2.23 9.87 -0.43
C ALA A 224 -0.97 9.35 -1.13
N VAL A 225 -0.61 9.94 -2.28
CA VAL A 225 0.68 9.73 -2.96
C VAL A 225 1.27 11.07 -3.39
N LEU A 226 2.59 11.12 -3.54
CA LEU A 226 3.33 12.25 -4.09
C LEU A 226 3.79 11.92 -5.52
N VAL A 227 3.47 12.78 -6.47
CA VAL A 227 3.86 12.66 -7.90
C VAL A 227 4.00 14.05 -8.49
N ASP A 228 5.12 14.35 -9.13
CA ASP A 228 5.30 15.58 -9.94
C ASP A 228 4.53 15.44 -11.26
N LEU A 229 3.22 15.77 -11.22
CA LEU A 229 2.30 15.57 -12.35
C LEU A 229 2.46 16.61 -13.44
N ASP A 230 2.76 17.87 -13.10
CA ASP A 230 2.90 18.96 -14.06
C ASP A 230 4.35 19.14 -14.54
N GLY A 231 5.32 18.49 -13.90
CA GLY A 231 6.72 18.47 -14.26
C GLY A 231 7.44 19.77 -13.90
N ASP A 232 7.01 20.45 -12.82
CA ASP A 232 7.65 21.68 -12.32
C ASP A 232 8.81 21.37 -11.34
N GLY A 233 9.02 20.10 -10.98
CA GLY A 233 10.03 19.60 -10.06
C GLY A 233 9.59 19.59 -8.60
N GLN A 234 8.32 19.90 -8.32
CA GLN A 234 7.68 19.73 -7.02
C GLN A 234 6.58 18.68 -7.12
N ASP A 235 6.53 17.77 -6.13
CA ASP A 235 5.50 16.75 -6.13
C ASP A 235 4.14 17.35 -5.76
N GLU A 236 3.11 17.05 -6.55
CA GLU A 236 1.72 17.18 -6.15
C GLU A 236 1.36 16.13 -5.11
N LEU A 237 0.56 16.52 -4.13
CA LEU A 237 -0.09 15.59 -3.22
C LEU A 237 -1.43 15.16 -3.81
N CYS A 238 -1.56 13.89 -4.16
CA CYS A 238 -2.79 13.30 -4.66
C CYS A 238 -3.48 12.55 -3.51
N THR A 239 -4.75 12.82 -3.23
CA THR A 239 -5.43 12.31 -2.03
C THR A 239 -6.78 11.66 -2.34
N LEU A 240 -7.11 10.64 -1.52
CA LEU A 240 -8.46 10.06 -1.38
C LEU A 240 -9.03 10.51 -0.03
N SER A 241 -10.22 11.11 -0.01
CA SER A 241 -10.76 11.79 1.18
C SER A 241 -12.28 11.69 1.31
N PRO A 242 -12.84 11.71 2.51
CA PRO A 242 -12.23 11.25 3.76
C PRO A 242 -12.04 9.72 3.75
N PHE A 243 -11.87 9.09 4.89
CA PHE A 243 -11.75 7.62 5.00
C PHE A 243 -12.87 6.90 4.23
N HIS A 244 -12.49 6.07 3.24
CA HIS A 244 -13.38 5.37 2.30
C HIS A 244 -14.45 6.29 1.65
N GLY A 245 -14.12 7.57 1.52
CA GLY A 245 -15.01 8.58 0.95
C GLY A 245 -15.02 8.59 -0.58
N GLU A 246 -15.44 9.71 -1.13
CA GLU A 246 -15.70 9.86 -2.57
C GLU A 246 -14.88 10.98 -3.23
N ARG A 247 -14.02 11.65 -2.48
CA ARG A 247 -13.26 12.79 -3.00
C ARG A 247 -11.88 12.34 -3.44
N ILE A 248 -11.55 12.63 -4.69
CA ILE A 248 -10.22 12.48 -5.29
C ILE A 248 -9.72 13.89 -5.60
N SER A 249 -8.58 14.27 -5.03
CA SER A 249 -8.06 15.64 -5.14
C SER A 249 -6.58 15.66 -5.48
N VAL A 250 -6.15 16.72 -6.17
CA VAL A 250 -4.74 17.07 -6.39
C VAL A 250 -4.47 18.41 -5.73
N TRP A 251 -3.35 18.49 -5.03
CA TRP A 251 -2.90 19.64 -4.27
C TRP A 251 -1.51 20.04 -4.72
N HIS A 252 -1.31 21.34 -5.03
CA HIS A 252 0.02 21.90 -5.32
C HIS A 252 0.65 22.48 -4.03
N ARG A 253 1.97 22.45 -3.96
CA ARG A 253 2.70 23.11 -2.88
C ARG A 253 2.88 24.59 -3.21
N LYS A 254 2.29 25.48 -2.42
CA LYS A 254 2.38 26.92 -2.54
C LYS A 254 2.77 27.55 -1.20
N ASP A 255 3.82 28.37 -1.20
CA ASP A 255 4.31 29.05 0.01
C ASP A 255 4.56 28.10 1.20
N GLY A 256 4.99 26.86 0.90
CA GLY A 256 5.29 25.83 1.90
C GLY A 256 4.10 24.96 2.33
N ALA A 257 2.88 25.27 1.92
CA ALA A 257 1.65 24.51 2.23
C ALA A 257 1.04 23.89 0.98
N TYR A 258 0.33 22.77 1.12
CA TYR A 258 -0.47 22.20 0.05
C TYR A 258 -1.83 22.90 -0.07
N VAL A 259 -2.16 23.37 -1.27
CA VAL A 259 -3.45 24.00 -1.61
C VAL A 259 -4.17 23.18 -2.68
N PRO A 260 -5.49 22.98 -2.59
CA PRO A 260 -6.22 22.18 -3.56
C PRO A 260 -6.31 22.90 -4.91
N VAL A 261 -5.97 22.20 -6.00
CA VAL A 261 -5.98 22.75 -7.36
C VAL A 261 -6.97 22.02 -8.26
N TRP A 262 -7.29 20.77 -7.95
CA TRP A 262 -8.21 19.99 -8.74
C TRP A 262 -8.97 18.98 -7.87
N ASN A 263 -10.23 18.72 -8.26
CA ASN A 263 -11.05 17.67 -7.69
C ASN A 263 -11.76 16.92 -8.81
N PHE A 264 -11.83 15.60 -8.70
CA PHE A 264 -12.66 14.78 -9.57
C PHE A 264 -14.13 15.15 -9.40
N LYS A 265 -14.85 15.31 -10.53
CA LYS A 265 -16.20 15.88 -10.55
C LYS A 265 -17.34 14.86 -10.58
N GLU A 266 -17.01 13.61 -10.88
CA GLU A 266 -18.00 12.53 -10.91
C GLU A 266 -18.01 11.77 -9.57
N ASP A 267 -19.06 10.96 -9.36
CA ASP A 267 -19.19 10.12 -8.18
C ASP A 267 -18.13 9.00 -8.20
N ALA A 268 -17.34 8.93 -7.16
CA ALA A 268 -16.34 7.88 -6.94
C ALA A 268 -16.45 7.30 -5.51
N PRO A 269 -17.61 6.73 -5.14
CA PRO A 269 -17.83 6.30 -3.77
C PRO A 269 -16.90 5.12 -3.39
N PHE A 270 -16.42 5.17 -2.14
CA PHE A 270 -15.50 4.21 -1.60
C PHE A 270 -14.16 4.18 -2.36
N THR A 271 -13.50 5.34 -2.49
CA THR A 271 -12.14 5.42 -3.04
C THR A 271 -11.18 4.59 -2.19
N HIS A 272 -10.29 3.84 -2.85
CA HIS A 272 -9.43 2.91 -2.13
C HIS A 272 -8.08 2.64 -2.81
N ALA A 273 -8.08 2.13 -4.05
CA ALA A 273 -6.85 1.86 -4.78
C ALA A 273 -6.14 3.15 -5.17
N ILE A 274 -4.83 3.22 -4.94
CA ILE A 274 -4.01 4.38 -5.25
C ILE A 274 -2.58 3.96 -5.57
N CYS A 275 -1.99 4.54 -6.60
CA CYS A 275 -0.54 4.57 -6.81
C CYS A 275 -0.16 5.77 -7.68
N GLY A 276 1.13 6.11 -7.71
CA GLY A 276 1.64 7.20 -8.54
C GLY A 276 3.01 6.88 -9.10
N GLY A 277 3.35 7.48 -10.24
CA GLY A 277 4.63 7.30 -10.90
C GLY A 277 4.63 7.69 -12.36
N ILE A 278 5.73 7.39 -13.05
CA ILE A 278 5.82 7.56 -14.51
C ILE A 278 5.25 6.31 -15.16
N ILE A 279 4.17 6.45 -15.92
CA ILE A 279 3.48 5.35 -16.62
C ILE A 279 3.32 5.72 -18.08
N ALA A 280 3.82 4.89 -19.00
CA ALA A 280 3.90 5.17 -20.43
C ALA A 280 4.52 6.56 -20.71
N GLY A 281 5.64 6.84 -20.06
CA GLY A 281 6.41 8.07 -20.22
C GLY A 281 5.83 9.34 -19.59
N GLU A 282 4.68 9.27 -18.93
CA GLU A 282 4.01 10.42 -18.33
C GLU A 282 3.76 10.24 -16.83
N ALA A 283 3.93 11.31 -16.05
CA ALA A 283 3.57 11.34 -14.65
C ALA A 283 2.06 11.08 -14.49
N THR A 284 1.73 10.09 -13.70
CA THR A 284 0.36 9.56 -13.62
C THR A 284 0.00 9.23 -12.17
N PHE A 285 -1.16 9.67 -11.75
CA PHE A 285 -1.84 9.28 -10.53
C PHE A 285 -2.93 8.25 -10.89
N VAL A 286 -2.80 7.04 -10.39
CA VAL A 286 -3.79 5.96 -10.61
C VAL A 286 -4.67 5.85 -9.38
N VAL A 287 -5.98 5.80 -9.59
CA VAL A 287 -6.97 5.74 -8.52
C VAL A 287 -8.12 4.81 -8.90
N GLY A 288 -8.64 4.10 -7.90
CA GLY A 288 -9.82 3.27 -8.06
C GLY A 288 -10.80 3.39 -6.89
N HIS A 289 -12.08 3.12 -7.19
CA HIS A 289 -13.14 3.13 -6.18
C HIS A 289 -13.97 1.84 -6.22
N ARG A 290 -14.43 1.40 -5.03
CA ARG A 290 -15.00 0.08 -4.82
C ARG A 290 -16.53 0.03 -4.89
N ALA A 291 -17.21 1.16 -4.91
CA ALA A 291 -18.68 1.26 -5.02
C ALA A 291 -19.10 2.08 -6.25
N GLY A 292 -20.37 2.19 -6.54
CA GLY A 292 -20.88 2.88 -7.72
C GLY A 292 -20.42 2.26 -9.03
N LYS A 293 -19.77 3.03 -9.91
CA LYS A 293 -19.23 2.57 -11.19
C LYS A 293 -18.04 1.60 -11.04
N LYS A 294 -17.36 1.57 -9.86
CA LYS A 294 -16.23 0.67 -9.54
C LYS A 294 -15.08 0.79 -10.55
N ASN A 295 -14.70 1.99 -10.88
CA ASN A 295 -13.70 2.28 -11.90
C ASN A 295 -12.27 2.19 -11.36
N LEU A 296 -11.34 1.88 -12.27
CA LEU A 296 -9.91 2.14 -12.15
C LEU A 296 -9.55 3.21 -13.18
N MET A 297 -8.90 4.30 -12.77
CA MET A 297 -8.67 5.50 -13.58
C MET A 297 -7.23 5.99 -13.45
N ALA A 298 -6.74 6.64 -14.49
CA ALA A 298 -5.48 7.39 -14.50
C ALA A 298 -5.78 8.89 -14.60
N VAL A 299 -5.15 9.68 -13.74
CA VAL A 299 -5.20 11.14 -13.74
C VAL A 299 -3.84 11.67 -14.17
N ARG A 300 -3.80 12.57 -15.14
CA ARG A 300 -2.61 13.19 -15.70
C ARG A 300 -2.81 14.69 -15.88
N TYR A 301 -1.73 15.45 -15.83
CA TYR A 301 -1.77 16.88 -16.14
C TYR A 301 -1.76 17.10 -17.66
N ASP A 302 -2.76 17.81 -18.17
CA ASP A 302 -2.86 18.24 -19.57
C ASP A 302 -2.23 19.64 -19.72
N ARG A 303 -1.02 19.71 -20.24
CA ARG A 303 -0.25 20.97 -20.37
C ARG A 303 -0.92 21.97 -21.31
N GLU A 304 -1.68 21.50 -22.33
CA GLU A 304 -2.35 22.38 -23.28
C GLU A 304 -3.55 23.08 -22.64
N LYS A 305 -4.26 22.39 -21.74
CA LYS A 305 -5.42 22.92 -21.02
C LYS A 305 -5.05 23.56 -19.69
N ALA A 306 -3.82 23.34 -19.20
CA ALA A 306 -3.40 23.66 -17.84
C ALA A 306 -4.40 23.14 -16.78
N ASP A 307 -4.83 21.88 -16.94
CA ASP A 307 -5.82 21.20 -16.10
C ASP A 307 -5.54 19.70 -16.07
N TYR A 308 -6.21 18.96 -15.22
CA TYR A 308 -6.07 17.51 -15.10
C TYR A 308 -7.09 16.77 -15.96
N SER A 309 -6.63 15.72 -16.62
CA SER A 309 -7.45 14.82 -17.44
C SER A 309 -7.55 13.45 -16.80
N VAL A 310 -8.69 12.78 -16.99
CA VAL A 310 -8.95 11.44 -16.47
C VAL A 310 -9.15 10.46 -17.62
N THR A 311 -8.41 9.34 -17.58
CA THR A 311 -8.56 8.22 -18.51
C THR A 311 -9.07 7.00 -17.75
N LEU A 312 -10.15 6.40 -18.24
CA LEU A 312 -10.67 5.14 -17.69
C LEU A 312 -9.75 3.98 -18.09
N ILE A 313 -9.25 3.23 -17.09
CA ILE A 313 -8.45 2.02 -17.30
C ILE A 313 -9.35 0.79 -17.36
N ASP A 314 -10.27 0.65 -16.38
CA ASP A 314 -11.27 -0.42 -16.36
C ASP A 314 -12.52 0.04 -15.60
N GLU A 315 -13.65 -0.59 -15.89
CA GLU A 315 -14.96 -0.25 -15.33
C GLU A 315 -15.60 -1.48 -14.66
N GLY A 316 -16.32 -1.23 -13.56
CA GLY A 316 -17.13 -2.26 -12.89
C GLY A 316 -16.32 -3.28 -12.10
N ARG A 317 -15.05 -3.00 -11.74
CA ARG A 317 -14.15 -3.97 -11.09
C ARG A 317 -14.01 -3.77 -9.59
N GLY A 318 -13.99 -2.54 -9.12
CA GLY A 318 -13.88 -2.21 -7.69
C GLY A 318 -12.53 -2.61 -7.09
N PRO A 319 -11.41 -2.04 -7.59
CA PRO A 319 -10.09 -2.39 -7.10
C PRO A 319 -9.88 -1.92 -5.66
N ALA A 320 -9.31 -2.80 -4.83
CA ALA A 320 -8.87 -2.46 -3.48
C ALA A 320 -7.44 -1.93 -3.46
N ASN A 321 -6.56 -2.49 -4.26
CA ASN A 321 -5.19 -2.02 -4.41
C ASN A 321 -4.75 -2.08 -5.88
N VAL A 322 -3.75 -1.28 -6.20
CA VAL A 322 -3.08 -1.26 -7.50
C VAL A 322 -1.58 -1.09 -7.29
N MET A 323 -0.78 -1.76 -8.11
CA MET A 323 0.68 -1.67 -8.11
C MET A 323 1.17 -1.44 -9.54
N HIS A 324 2.13 -0.54 -9.71
CA HIS A 324 2.81 -0.28 -10.97
C HIS A 324 4.24 -0.84 -10.95
N TYR A 325 4.67 -1.41 -12.07
CA TYR A 325 6.08 -1.70 -12.35
C TYR A 325 6.34 -1.71 -13.86
N VAL A 326 7.62 -1.60 -14.23
CA VAL A 326 8.09 -1.80 -15.61
C VAL A 326 8.67 -3.20 -15.71
N ASN A 327 8.16 -4.04 -16.62
CA ASN A 327 8.65 -5.40 -16.82
C ASN A 327 10.00 -5.44 -17.57
N ASP A 328 10.59 -6.62 -17.70
CA ASP A 328 11.91 -6.79 -18.36
C ASP A 328 11.90 -6.44 -19.87
N ALA A 329 10.73 -6.34 -20.49
CA ALA A 329 10.56 -5.86 -21.85
C ALA A 329 10.40 -4.33 -21.97
N GLY A 330 10.44 -3.60 -20.84
CA GLY A 330 10.27 -2.15 -20.79
C GLY A 330 8.81 -1.69 -20.93
N VAL A 331 7.84 -2.57 -20.68
CA VAL A 331 6.40 -2.25 -20.74
C VAL A 331 5.91 -1.90 -19.34
N ASP A 332 5.14 -0.82 -19.23
CA ASP A 332 4.46 -0.43 -18.00
C ASP A 332 3.30 -1.38 -17.68
N ILE A 333 3.32 -1.94 -16.48
CA ILE A 333 2.35 -2.91 -15.99
C ILE A 333 1.67 -2.36 -14.76
N LEU A 334 0.33 -2.40 -14.75
CA LEU A 334 -0.47 -2.24 -13.55
C LEU A 334 -1.05 -3.61 -13.14
N ILE A 335 -0.88 -3.97 -11.88
CA ILE A 335 -1.59 -5.09 -11.26
C ILE A 335 -2.69 -4.52 -10.37
N ALA A 336 -3.92 -4.97 -10.55
CA ALA A 336 -5.03 -4.57 -9.69
C ALA A 336 -5.64 -5.78 -8.97
N ALA A 337 -5.86 -5.63 -7.69
CA ALA A 337 -6.69 -6.50 -6.88
C ALA A 337 -8.14 -6.01 -6.97
N ASN A 338 -8.88 -6.48 -7.97
CA ASN A 338 -10.27 -6.13 -8.26
C ASN A 338 -11.21 -6.85 -7.27
N ARG A 339 -11.18 -6.41 -6.00
CA ARG A 339 -11.78 -7.07 -4.86
C ARG A 339 -13.29 -7.33 -5.01
N GLU A 340 -14.00 -6.39 -5.63
CA GLU A 340 -15.46 -6.48 -5.74
C GLU A 340 -15.93 -7.42 -6.87
N THR A 341 -14.99 -7.97 -7.64
CA THR A 341 -15.23 -8.98 -8.67
C THR A 341 -14.35 -10.22 -8.50
N ASP A 342 -13.58 -10.30 -7.38
CA ASP A 342 -12.68 -11.42 -7.06
C ASP A 342 -11.67 -11.71 -8.18
N GLU A 343 -11.15 -10.66 -8.82
CA GLU A 343 -10.32 -10.75 -10.01
C GLU A 343 -8.94 -10.13 -9.76
N VAL A 344 -7.89 -10.90 -9.97
CA VAL A 344 -6.52 -10.38 -10.11
C VAL A 344 -6.31 -10.06 -11.58
N ALA A 345 -6.11 -8.78 -11.89
CA ALA A 345 -5.94 -8.30 -13.26
C ALA A 345 -4.59 -7.61 -13.49
N MET A 346 -4.03 -7.83 -14.66
CA MET A 346 -2.87 -7.16 -15.20
C MET A 346 -3.29 -6.27 -16.37
N TYR A 347 -2.76 -5.07 -16.43
CA TYR A 347 -2.96 -4.14 -17.53
C TYR A 347 -1.59 -3.73 -18.09
N GLU A 348 -1.34 -4.08 -19.36
CA GLU A 348 -0.21 -3.55 -20.12
C GLU A 348 -0.59 -2.14 -20.59
N ILE A 349 0.23 -1.14 -20.24
CA ILE A 349 -0.02 0.27 -20.60
C ILE A 349 1.06 0.71 -21.59
N THR A 350 0.63 1.25 -22.73
CA THR A 350 1.51 1.81 -23.75
C THR A 350 0.98 3.17 -24.23
N GLU A 351 1.79 3.93 -24.96
CA GLU A 351 1.38 5.20 -25.57
C GLU A 351 0.19 5.08 -26.54
#